data_107564a77b8c6d120ed5b2ef9ddd64dd
#
_entry.id   107564a77b8c6d120ed5b2ef9ddd64dd
#
_cell.length_a   1.000
_cell.length_b   1.000
_cell.length_c   1.000
_cell.angle_alpha   90.00
_cell.angle_beta   90.00
_cell.angle_gamma   90.00
#
_symmetry.space_group_name_H-M   'P 1'
#
loop_
_entity.id
_entity.type
_entity.pdbx_description
1 polymer ?
#
loop_
_entity_poly.entity_id
_entity_poly.type
_entity_poly.pdbx_seq_one_letter_code
_entity_poly.pdbx_strand_id
1 'polypeptide(L)'
;NAESSPRLVQREVDEGHDVGNHTFTHPNLGDTTPGITALELNATQRLFEALTGRSMRLFRAPYFGDAEPTTADELVPIQLAQKMGYIAVGLHIDPDDWQRPPADQIVSRVLTQATATGSDRHGQVVLLHDGGGNRANTVEALPRIIDGLRAQGYQFVTVSTLAGLTRDQGMPPLPPGSLSRLADRSVFLTLGWFGHLLRWLFLAAIWLGIARLLLLGGLGLLNWLRDRRRTPPSIGDDPELVSVLIPAYNEEKVIVGSIRRILASRYPKLEIIVVDDGSIDATSAVVRTHYANEPRVRLLTIPNGGKAHAVNTALREAHGTMIVALDADTQFEPNTIPCLVRWFADPRVGAVAGNAKVGNRINLITWWQALEYITAQNLERRALAALGAITVVPGAVGAWRREALERLGGFPGETLAEDQDLTIAIQKAGYKTLFDSEAIAWTEAPDSMRGLARQRFRWAYGTLQCLWKHRDATFRPRYGTLGMVALPQVWLFQIVFSVVSPLVDLLLVWQIISTGIDYLQHRGQFDPDNLIRVGIFYAVFMAVDLAAAVLAFAMEKKEQWSLLWWLVLQRFGYRQLMYYVVVRSVSTALRGPAVGWGRQERKATVNAAEEAPPPR
;
A
#
# COMPACT_ATOMS: atom_id res chain seq x y z
N ASN A 1 -12.78 17.38 17.61
CA ASN A 1 -13.71 16.39 18.22
C ASN A 1 -15.18 16.74 17.90
N ALA A 2 -15.60 18.01 18.06
CA ALA A 2 -16.99 18.43 17.81
C ALA A 2 -17.42 18.22 16.34
N GLU A 3 -16.53 18.47 15.36
CA GLU A 3 -16.77 18.24 13.94
C GLU A 3 -16.97 16.75 13.59
N SER A 4 -16.34 15.87 14.36
CA SER A 4 -16.48 14.42 14.17
C SER A 4 -17.66 13.80 14.92
N SER A 5 -18.23 14.53 15.89
CA SER A 5 -19.34 14.08 16.74
C SER A 5 -20.46 15.13 16.87
N PRO A 6 -20.96 15.71 15.77
CA PRO A 6 -21.88 16.86 15.81
C PRO A 6 -23.20 16.56 16.54
N ARG A 7 -23.64 15.29 16.53
CA ARG A 7 -24.87 14.88 17.24
C ARG A 7 -24.72 14.93 18.77
N LEU A 8 -23.51 14.71 19.30
CA LEU A 8 -23.27 14.81 20.74
C LEU A 8 -23.32 16.26 21.19
N VAL A 9 -22.68 17.17 20.43
CA VAL A 9 -22.74 18.61 20.74
C VAL A 9 -24.16 19.14 20.73
N GLN A 10 -24.98 18.72 19.74
CA GLN A 10 -26.38 19.10 19.68
C GLN A 10 -27.17 18.54 20.90
N ARG A 11 -26.90 17.28 21.25
CA ARG A 11 -27.53 16.60 22.36
C ARG A 11 -27.22 17.28 23.71
N GLU A 12 -25.98 17.71 23.95
CA GLU A 12 -25.60 18.48 25.16
C GLU A 12 -26.44 19.75 25.29
N VAL A 13 -26.60 20.48 24.17
CA VAL A 13 -27.45 21.67 24.16
C VAL A 13 -28.92 21.31 24.40
N ASP A 14 -29.44 20.26 23.77
CA ASP A 14 -30.85 19.86 23.89
C ASP A 14 -31.21 19.34 25.31
N GLU A 15 -30.26 18.67 25.98
CA GLU A 15 -30.38 18.17 27.35
C GLU A 15 -30.21 19.28 28.42
N GLY A 16 -29.92 20.51 28.02
CA GLY A 16 -29.92 21.66 28.92
C GLY A 16 -28.54 22.02 29.50
N HIS A 17 -27.47 21.44 29.02
CA HIS A 17 -26.10 21.79 29.43
C HIS A 17 -25.68 23.14 28.85
N ASP A 18 -24.83 23.87 29.59
CA ASP A 18 -24.08 24.99 29.04
C ASP A 18 -22.86 24.48 28.31
N VAL A 19 -22.59 25.02 27.13
CA VAL A 19 -21.39 24.72 26.35
C VAL A 19 -20.52 25.96 26.26
N GLY A 20 -19.23 25.83 26.57
CA GLY A 20 -18.26 26.91 26.55
C GLY A 20 -17.16 26.68 25.52
N ASN A 21 -16.50 27.76 25.13
CA ASN A 21 -15.34 27.71 24.24
C ASN A 21 -14.10 27.22 25.00
N HIS A 22 -13.41 26.23 24.49
CA HIS A 22 -12.20 25.68 25.06
C HIS A 22 -11.07 25.55 24.03
N THR A 23 -11.07 26.46 23.03
CA THR A 23 -10.22 26.48 21.85
C THR A 23 -10.52 25.35 20.85
N PHE A 24 -9.91 25.40 19.66
CA PHE A 24 -10.15 24.43 18.59
C PHE A 24 -9.17 23.25 18.66
N THR A 25 -7.87 23.55 18.82
CA THR A 25 -6.80 22.54 18.87
C THR A 25 -6.26 22.27 20.26
N HIS A 26 -6.80 22.94 21.30
CA HIS A 26 -6.41 22.82 22.70
C HIS A 26 -4.94 23.23 22.98
N PRO A 27 -4.43 24.35 22.43
CA PRO A 27 -3.07 24.81 22.73
C PRO A 27 -2.98 25.44 24.13
N ASN A 28 -1.77 25.44 24.71
CA ASN A 28 -1.49 26.33 25.84
C ASN A 28 -1.52 27.77 25.34
N LEU A 29 -2.53 28.53 25.72
CA LEU A 29 -2.72 29.90 25.23
C LEU A 29 -1.66 30.88 25.74
N GLY A 30 -0.97 30.57 26.83
CA GLY A 30 0.19 31.35 27.29
C GLY A 30 1.37 31.31 26.33
N ASP A 31 1.49 30.23 25.56
CA ASP A 31 2.57 30.04 24.58
C ASP A 31 2.16 30.49 23.15
N THR A 32 0.94 31.02 22.96
CA THR A 32 0.44 31.44 21.64
C THR A 32 0.45 32.95 21.44
N THR A 33 0.52 33.38 20.18
CA THR A 33 0.33 34.80 19.85
C THR A 33 -1.14 35.19 19.92
N PRO A 34 -1.48 36.47 20.19
CA PRO A 34 -2.86 36.94 20.24
C PRO A 34 -3.65 36.62 18.96
N GLY A 35 -3.01 36.62 17.78
CA GLY A 35 -3.64 36.26 16.52
C GLY A 35 -4.03 34.78 16.44
N ILE A 36 -3.17 33.88 16.94
CA ILE A 36 -3.47 32.44 17.03
C ILE A 36 -4.59 32.22 18.06
N THR A 37 -4.52 32.85 19.23
CA THR A 37 -5.58 32.76 20.24
C THR A 37 -6.94 33.19 19.67
N ALA A 38 -6.99 34.30 18.94
CA ALA A 38 -8.23 34.75 18.29
C ALA A 38 -8.74 33.75 17.23
N LEU A 39 -7.83 33.14 16.45
CA LEU A 39 -8.17 32.11 15.48
C LEU A 39 -8.78 30.87 16.14
N GLU A 40 -8.16 30.37 17.21
CA GLU A 40 -8.61 29.22 18.00
C GLU A 40 -10.03 29.44 18.55
N LEU A 41 -10.27 30.60 19.16
CA LEU A 41 -11.57 30.96 19.70
C LEU A 41 -12.63 31.12 18.62
N ASN A 42 -12.31 31.80 17.52
CA ASN A 42 -13.24 32.00 16.40
C ASN A 42 -13.57 30.70 15.67
N ALA A 43 -12.59 29.80 15.47
CA ALA A 43 -12.84 28.51 14.82
C ALA A 43 -13.83 27.65 15.61
N THR A 44 -13.63 27.58 16.95
CA THR A 44 -14.53 26.84 17.85
C THR A 44 -15.92 27.46 17.89
N GLN A 45 -16.01 28.80 17.97
CA GLN A 45 -17.25 29.54 17.97
C GLN A 45 -18.06 29.26 16.69
N ARG A 46 -17.44 29.42 15.52
CA ARG A 46 -18.09 29.20 14.22
C ARG A 46 -18.57 27.76 14.04
N LEU A 47 -17.77 26.79 14.50
CA LEU A 47 -18.16 25.38 14.51
C LEU A 47 -19.42 25.16 15.35
N PHE A 48 -19.41 25.64 16.60
CA PHE A 48 -20.55 25.50 17.49
C PHE A 48 -21.82 26.19 16.95
N GLU A 49 -21.70 27.43 16.47
CA GLU A 49 -22.78 28.18 15.83
C GLU A 49 -23.36 27.45 14.60
N ALA A 50 -22.49 26.84 13.80
CA ALA A 50 -22.92 26.09 12.63
C ALA A 50 -23.65 24.78 12.99
N LEU A 51 -23.30 24.16 14.11
CA LEU A 51 -23.90 22.91 14.56
C LEU A 51 -25.23 23.15 15.31
N THR A 52 -25.29 24.17 16.19
CA THR A 52 -26.36 24.33 17.17
C THR A 52 -27.30 25.51 16.89
N GLY A 53 -26.87 26.48 16.09
CA GLY A 53 -27.59 27.73 15.90
C GLY A 53 -27.55 28.67 17.13
N ARG A 54 -26.64 28.41 18.06
CA ARG A 54 -26.40 29.24 19.25
C ARG A 54 -24.93 29.69 19.27
N SER A 55 -24.66 30.82 19.92
CA SER A 55 -23.32 31.33 20.19
C SER A 55 -22.90 30.95 21.61
N MET A 56 -21.59 30.80 21.87
CA MET A 56 -21.04 30.58 23.21
C MET A 56 -20.52 31.88 23.79
N ARG A 57 -20.82 32.13 25.05
CA ARG A 57 -20.23 33.26 25.79
C ARG A 57 -19.35 32.81 26.94
N LEU A 58 -19.41 31.56 27.34
CA LEU A 58 -18.52 31.00 28.33
C LEU A 58 -17.22 30.56 27.66
N PHE A 59 -16.12 30.78 28.32
CA PHE A 59 -14.77 30.39 27.86
C PHE A 59 -13.92 29.89 29.01
N ARG A 60 -13.19 28.84 28.81
CA ARG A 60 -12.16 28.37 29.70
C ARG A 60 -10.85 28.19 28.91
N ALA A 61 -9.75 28.73 29.43
CA ALA A 61 -8.45 28.56 28.83
C ALA A 61 -7.91 27.13 29.09
N PRO A 62 -7.38 26.43 28.10
CA PRO A 62 -6.65 25.19 28.31
C PRO A 62 -5.42 25.41 29.21
N TYR A 63 -5.08 24.42 30.03
CA TYR A 63 -3.90 24.39 30.93
C TYR A 63 -3.87 25.38 32.09
N PHE A 64 -4.76 26.35 32.19
CA PHE A 64 -4.84 27.22 33.34
C PHE A 64 -5.55 26.49 34.48
N GLY A 65 -4.76 25.95 35.42
CA GLY A 65 -5.24 25.06 36.47
C GLY A 65 -6.18 25.72 37.45
N ASP A 66 -5.92 26.97 37.79
CA ASP A 66 -6.75 27.81 38.64
C ASP A 66 -7.45 28.90 37.81
N ALA A 67 -8.43 29.53 38.37
CA ALA A 67 -9.16 30.62 37.72
C ALA A 67 -8.39 31.96 37.78
N GLU A 68 -7.32 32.00 38.49
CA GLU A 68 -6.56 33.22 38.80
C GLU A 68 -5.21 33.19 38.05
N PRO A 69 -5.11 33.95 36.93
CA PRO A 69 -3.83 34.05 36.22
C PRO A 69 -2.77 34.72 37.10
N THR A 70 -1.63 34.07 37.24
CA THR A 70 -0.51 34.54 38.07
C THR A 70 0.60 35.21 37.27
N THR A 71 0.59 35.01 35.97
CA THR A 71 1.61 35.52 35.03
C THR A 71 0.98 36.35 33.91
N ALA A 72 1.78 37.20 33.24
CA ALA A 72 1.29 38.06 32.16
C ALA A 72 0.86 37.27 30.94
N ASP A 73 1.51 36.17 30.63
CA ASP A 73 1.22 35.25 29.52
C ASP A 73 -0.10 34.51 29.75
N GLU A 74 -0.50 34.21 30.96
CA GLU A 74 -1.83 33.67 31.30
C GLU A 74 -2.91 34.75 31.22
N LEU A 75 -2.62 36.00 31.59
CA LEU A 75 -3.57 37.10 31.60
C LEU A 75 -3.97 37.58 30.20
N VAL A 76 -3.01 37.65 29.27
CA VAL A 76 -3.23 38.17 27.91
C VAL A 76 -4.31 37.42 27.16
N PRO A 77 -4.33 36.07 27.10
CA PRO A 77 -5.41 35.31 26.44
C PRO A 77 -6.81 35.56 27.07
N ILE A 78 -6.89 35.68 28.39
CA ILE A 78 -8.14 35.94 29.09
C ILE A 78 -8.68 37.33 28.74
N GLN A 79 -7.83 38.36 28.76
CA GLN A 79 -8.22 39.72 28.34
C GLN A 79 -8.67 39.77 26.87
N LEU A 80 -8.01 39.02 26.00
CA LEU A 80 -8.40 38.90 24.59
C LEU A 80 -9.80 38.27 24.47
N ALA A 81 -10.03 37.15 25.15
CA ALA A 81 -11.34 36.47 25.17
C ALA A 81 -12.43 37.39 25.71
N GLN A 82 -12.17 38.16 26.78
CA GLN A 82 -13.10 39.15 27.31
C GLN A 82 -13.42 40.26 26.30
N LYS A 83 -12.39 40.78 25.59
CA LYS A 83 -12.60 41.74 24.49
C LYS A 83 -13.44 41.17 23.34
N MET A 84 -13.41 39.87 23.13
CA MET A 84 -14.23 39.16 22.14
C MET A 84 -15.63 38.84 22.67
N GLY A 85 -15.96 39.23 23.92
CA GLY A 85 -17.27 39.07 24.53
C GLY A 85 -17.49 37.78 25.33
N TYR A 86 -16.42 37.03 25.59
CA TYR A 86 -16.47 35.84 26.44
C TYR A 86 -16.39 36.17 27.92
N ILE A 87 -16.96 35.30 28.71
CA ILE A 87 -16.90 35.28 30.19
C ILE A 87 -15.96 34.15 30.55
N ALA A 88 -14.83 34.46 31.16
CA ALA A 88 -13.85 33.46 31.60
C ALA A 88 -14.42 32.66 32.80
N VAL A 89 -14.29 31.33 32.71
CA VAL A 89 -14.77 30.40 33.74
C VAL A 89 -13.54 29.71 34.34
N GLY A 90 -13.36 29.90 35.65
CA GLY A 90 -12.32 29.22 36.40
C GLY A 90 -12.82 27.92 37.04
N LEU A 91 -12.01 27.41 37.98
CA LEU A 91 -12.32 26.23 38.78
C LEU A 91 -11.96 26.48 40.25
N HIS A 92 -12.54 25.70 41.15
CA HIS A 92 -12.21 25.73 42.56
C HIS A 92 -11.78 24.36 43.07
N ILE A 93 -12.21 23.30 42.41
CA ILE A 93 -11.94 21.92 42.79
C ILE A 93 -11.37 21.19 41.60
N ASP A 94 -10.10 20.76 41.70
CA ASP A 94 -9.42 19.93 40.72
C ASP A 94 -8.94 18.63 41.38
N PRO A 95 -9.52 17.48 41.04
CA PRO A 95 -9.11 16.19 41.56
C PRO A 95 -7.92 15.58 40.82
N ASP A 96 -7.30 16.29 39.87
CA ASP A 96 -6.26 15.76 38.97
C ASP A 96 -6.68 14.51 38.21
N ASP A 97 -7.93 14.42 37.79
CA ASP A 97 -8.45 13.25 37.09
C ASP A 97 -7.81 13.04 35.72
N TRP A 98 -7.20 14.10 35.16
CA TRP A 98 -6.39 14.03 33.93
C TRP A 98 -5.18 13.10 34.05
N GLN A 99 -4.65 12.88 35.28
CA GLN A 99 -3.58 11.90 35.60
C GLN A 99 -4.11 10.45 35.63
N ARG A 100 -5.43 10.23 35.48
CA ARG A 100 -6.09 8.92 35.48
C ARG A 100 -5.95 8.13 36.79
N PRO A 101 -6.05 8.75 37.98
CA PRO A 101 -6.03 8.01 39.23
C PRO A 101 -7.25 7.09 39.35
N PRO A 102 -7.26 6.11 40.27
CA PRO A 102 -8.43 5.29 40.56
C PRO A 102 -9.65 6.13 40.93
N ALA A 103 -10.87 5.67 40.58
CA ALA A 103 -12.13 6.37 40.83
C ALA A 103 -12.29 6.80 42.29
N ASP A 104 -11.92 5.96 43.26
CA ASP A 104 -11.96 6.29 44.69
C ASP A 104 -11.12 7.51 45.06
N GLN A 105 -9.98 7.68 44.44
CA GLN A 105 -9.12 8.85 44.68
C GLN A 105 -9.72 10.11 44.09
N ILE A 106 -10.33 10.05 42.89
CA ILE A 106 -11.05 11.18 42.28
C ILE A 106 -12.17 11.64 43.22
N VAL A 107 -13.01 10.71 43.65
CA VAL A 107 -14.12 11.00 44.58
C VAL A 107 -13.60 11.62 45.88
N SER A 108 -12.61 11.00 46.51
CA SER A 108 -12.07 11.50 47.79
C SER A 108 -11.47 12.91 47.66
N ARG A 109 -10.74 13.19 46.60
CA ARG A 109 -10.14 14.51 46.34
C ARG A 109 -11.21 15.58 46.16
N VAL A 110 -12.26 15.33 45.36
CA VAL A 110 -13.37 16.27 45.18
C VAL A 110 -14.08 16.56 46.49
N LEU A 111 -14.49 15.53 47.25
CA LEU A 111 -15.23 15.71 48.50
C LEU A 111 -14.39 16.41 49.58
N THR A 112 -13.08 16.14 49.63
CA THR A 112 -12.16 16.78 50.57
C THR A 112 -11.95 18.25 50.21
N GLN A 113 -11.69 18.58 48.94
CA GLN A 113 -11.51 19.95 48.50
C GLN A 113 -12.79 20.76 48.70
N ALA A 114 -13.96 20.19 48.42
CA ALA A 114 -15.23 20.84 48.65
C ALA A 114 -15.48 21.21 50.13
N THR A 115 -14.95 20.43 51.08
CA THR A 115 -15.06 20.72 52.52
C THR A 115 -13.97 21.68 53.01
N ALA A 116 -12.81 21.74 52.35
CA ALA A 116 -11.68 22.59 52.74
C ALA A 116 -11.87 24.07 52.46
N THR A 117 -12.81 24.44 51.57
CA THR A 117 -13.05 25.82 51.14
C THR A 117 -13.80 26.70 52.15
N GLY A 118 -13.98 26.26 53.38
CA GLY A 118 -14.44 27.09 54.50
C GLY A 118 -15.87 27.68 54.34
N SER A 119 -16.04 29.00 54.65
CA SER A 119 -17.34 29.69 54.60
C SER A 119 -17.82 29.99 53.18
N ASP A 120 -16.97 29.95 52.19
CA ASP A 120 -17.33 30.23 50.77
C ASP A 120 -17.85 29.01 50.06
N ARG A 121 -18.93 28.42 50.54
CA ARG A 121 -19.61 27.29 49.89
C ARG A 121 -20.44 27.68 48.67
N HIS A 122 -20.51 28.95 48.33
CA HIS A 122 -21.27 29.44 47.19
C HIS A 122 -20.38 29.57 45.95
N GLY A 123 -20.81 28.94 44.86
CA GLY A 123 -20.18 29.16 43.58
C GLY A 123 -18.99 28.27 43.24
N GLN A 124 -18.96 27.06 43.75
CA GLN A 124 -17.89 26.11 43.49
C GLN A 124 -17.99 25.50 42.09
N VAL A 125 -16.89 25.47 41.35
CA VAL A 125 -16.77 24.82 40.04
C VAL A 125 -15.80 23.63 40.17
N VAL A 126 -16.31 22.42 39.86
CA VAL A 126 -15.50 21.18 39.84
C VAL A 126 -15.05 20.92 38.42
N LEU A 127 -13.72 20.73 38.21
CA LEU A 127 -13.12 20.33 36.95
C LEU A 127 -13.07 18.82 36.85
N LEU A 128 -13.51 18.28 35.73
CA LEU A 128 -13.31 16.92 35.32
C LEU A 128 -13.01 16.88 33.81
N HIS A 129 -12.31 15.86 33.33
CA HIS A 129 -11.91 15.73 31.95
C HIS A 129 -12.61 14.55 31.27
N ASP A 130 -13.15 14.77 30.07
CA ASP A 130 -13.74 13.74 29.20
C ASP A 130 -12.80 13.36 28.02
N GLY A 131 -11.83 14.22 27.71
CA GLY A 131 -10.81 14.04 26.68
C GLY A 131 -9.44 13.59 27.21
N GLY A 132 -8.47 13.38 26.31
CA GLY A 132 -7.10 13.03 26.66
C GLY A 132 -6.90 11.58 27.11
N GLY A 133 -7.50 10.59 26.42
CA GLY A 133 -7.31 9.16 26.62
C GLY A 133 -8.41 8.43 27.37
N ASN A 134 -8.09 7.34 28.06
CA ASN A 134 -9.11 6.55 28.78
C ASN A 134 -9.59 7.26 30.05
N ARG A 135 -10.88 7.62 30.09
CA ARG A 135 -11.54 8.31 31.21
C ARG A 135 -12.53 7.43 31.98
N ALA A 136 -12.39 6.11 31.89
CA ALA A 136 -13.29 5.18 32.59
C ALA A 136 -13.38 5.46 34.10
N ASN A 137 -12.25 5.78 34.75
CA ASN A 137 -12.22 6.11 36.18
C ASN A 137 -12.95 7.42 36.50
N THR A 138 -12.86 8.43 35.66
CA THR A 138 -13.59 9.71 35.79
C THR A 138 -15.09 9.47 35.66
N VAL A 139 -15.50 8.68 34.64
CA VAL A 139 -16.91 8.33 34.41
C VAL A 139 -17.48 7.50 35.60
N GLU A 140 -16.72 6.56 36.14
CA GLU A 140 -17.09 5.77 37.32
C GLU A 140 -17.20 6.65 38.59
N ALA A 141 -16.31 7.63 38.73
CA ALA A 141 -16.32 8.55 39.89
C ALA A 141 -17.51 9.52 39.87
N LEU A 142 -17.97 9.96 38.69
CA LEU A 142 -18.94 11.05 38.53
C LEU A 142 -20.25 10.87 39.32
N PRO A 143 -20.97 9.73 39.26
CA PRO A 143 -22.20 9.53 40.08
C PRO A 143 -21.94 9.67 41.59
N ARG A 144 -20.81 9.10 42.05
CA ARG A 144 -20.42 9.12 43.48
C ARG A 144 -20.03 10.51 43.95
N ILE A 145 -19.41 11.32 43.08
CA ILE A 145 -19.13 12.74 43.34
C ILE A 145 -20.47 13.50 43.51
N ILE A 146 -21.40 13.31 42.57
CA ILE A 146 -22.71 13.97 42.61
C ILE A 146 -23.46 13.62 43.89
N ASP A 147 -23.56 12.35 44.25
CA ASP A 147 -24.26 11.88 45.44
C ASP A 147 -23.57 12.37 46.73
N GLY A 148 -22.24 12.34 46.77
CA GLY A 148 -21.46 12.80 47.91
C GLY A 148 -21.60 14.30 48.17
N LEU A 149 -21.58 15.11 47.11
CA LEU A 149 -21.77 16.58 47.24
C LEU A 149 -23.21 16.91 47.57
N ARG A 150 -24.22 16.20 47.04
CA ARG A 150 -25.61 16.34 47.45
C ARG A 150 -25.82 16.00 48.93
N ALA A 151 -25.19 14.97 49.44
CA ALA A 151 -25.22 14.60 50.84
C ALA A 151 -24.59 15.68 51.75
N GLN A 152 -23.67 16.50 51.23
CA GLN A 152 -23.09 17.66 51.90
C GLN A 152 -23.94 18.93 51.75
N GLY A 153 -25.12 18.86 51.10
CA GLY A 153 -26.04 19.98 50.93
C GLY A 153 -25.79 20.85 49.70
N TYR A 154 -24.91 20.47 48.77
CA TYR A 154 -24.72 21.21 47.53
C TYR A 154 -25.87 20.99 46.55
N GLN A 155 -26.21 22.05 45.82
CA GLN A 155 -27.12 22.02 44.68
C GLN A 155 -26.34 22.23 43.40
N PHE A 156 -26.60 21.38 42.39
CA PHE A 156 -25.97 21.49 41.09
C PHE A 156 -26.76 22.45 40.19
N VAL A 157 -26.04 23.40 39.61
CA VAL A 157 -26.59 24.39 38.68
C VAL A 157 -25.66 24.50 37.46
N THR A 158 -26.15 25.08 36.37
CA THR A 158 -25.28 25.36 35.20
C THR A 158 -24.37 26.56 35.50
N VAL A 159 -23.28 26.68 34.75
CA VAL A 159 -22.30 27.79 34.92
C VAL A 159 -22.96 29.14 34.64
N SER A 160 -23.84 29.24 33.65
CA SER A 160 -24.60 30.47 33.40
C SER A 160 -25.45 30.87 34.60
N THR A 161 -26.17 29.92 35.24
CA THR A 161 -26.93 30.15 36.45
C THR A 161 -26.07 30.64 37.60
N LEU A 162 -24.86 30.02 37.75
CA LEU A 162 -23.88 30.42 38.76
C LEU A 162 -23.42 31.87 38.56
N ALA A 163 -23.22 32.26 37.30
CA ALA A 163 -22.84 33.62 36.89
C ALA A 163 -24.01 34.64 36.93
N GLY A 164 -25.20 34.24 37.39
CA GLY A 164 -26.37 35.10 37.40
C GLY A 164 -26.99 35.39 36.03
N LEU A 165 -26.67 34.54 35.04
CA LEU A 165 -27.15 34.66 33.66
C LEU A 165 -28.28 33.66 33.39
N THR A 166 -29.17 34.05 32.50
CA THR A 166 -30.06 33.07 31.88
C THR A 166 -29.29 32.24 30.85
N ARG A 167 -29.80 31.07 30.51
CA ARG A 167 -29.22 30.22 29.48
C ARG A 167 -29.06 30.95 28.14
N ASP A 168 -30.04 31.73 27.72
CA ASP A 168 -29.99 32.51 26.47
C ASP A 168 -28.99 33.69 26.54
N GLN A 169 -28.62 34.13 27.73
CA GLN A 169 -27.49 35.06 27.89
C GLN A 169 -26.12 34.38 27.85
N GLY A 170 -26.02 33.16 28.35
CA GLY A 170 -24.80 32.34 28.27
C GLY A 170 -24.61 31.74 26.89
N MET A 171 -25.67 31.32 26.23
CA MET A 171 -25.68 30.75 24.88
C MET A 171 -26.80 31.40 24.02
N PRO A 172 -26.62 32.64 23.56
CA PRO A 172 -27.67 33.35 22.81
C PRO A 172 -28.00 32.65 21.49
N PRO A 173 -29.33 32.52 21.19
CA PRO A 173 -29.76 31.96 19.91
C PRO A 173 -29.41 32.92 18.78
N LEU A 174 -29.04 32.37 17.63
CA LEU A 174 -28.70 33.13 16.43
C LEU A 174 -29.89 33.21 15.47
N PRO A 175 -30.01 34.29 14.68
CA PRO A 175 -31.05 34.41 13.67
C PRO A 175 -31.04 33.23 12.70
N PRO A 176 -32.18 32.67 12.30
CA PRO A 176 -32.25 31.58 11.34
C PRO A 176 -31.76 32.01 9.94
N GLY A 177 -31.28 31.06 9.11
CA GLY A 177 -31.11 31.24 7.67
C GLY A 177 -29.81 31.93 7.20
N SER A 178 -28.77 32.02 8.03
CA SER A 178 -27.47 32.56 7.59
C SER A 178 -26.74 31.63 6.60
N LEU A 179 -26.43 32.14 5.38
CA LEU A 179 -25.63 31.42 4.37
C LEU A 179 -24.23 31.11 4.88
N SER A 180 -23.62 32.00 5.68
CA SER A 180 -22.29 31.76 6.26
C SER A 180 -22.29 30.55 7.19
N ARG A 181 -23.33 30.37 8.03
CA ARG A 181 -23.44 29.19 8.89
C ARG A 181 -23.63 27.89 8.11
N LEU A 182 -24.40 27.93 7.01
CA LEU A 182 -24.53 26.77 6.13
C LEU A 182 -23.17 26.41 5.47
N ALA A 183 -22.41 27.42 5.03
CA ALA A 183 -21.08 27.23 4.50
C ALA A 183 -20.13 26.65 5.56
N ASP A 184 -20.10 27.23 6.76
CA ASP A 184 -19.28 26.73 7.88
C ASP A 184 -19.64 25.30 8.24
N ARG A 185 -20.94 25.00 8.37
CA ARG A 185 -21.42 23.64 8.63
C ARG A 185 -20.93 22.65 7.56
N SER A 186 -21.03 23.03 6.28
CA SER A 186 -20.58 22.18 5.17
C SER A 186 -19.07 21.95 5.24
N VAL A 187 -18.28 22.99 5.50
CA VAL A 187 -16.81 22.88 5.61
C VAL A 187 -16.43 21.97 6.78
N PHE A 188 -16.93 22.24 7.99
CA PHE A 188 -16.54 21.46 9.16
C PHE A 188 -16.99 20.00 9.08
N LEU A 189 -18.23 19.73 8.62
CA LEU A 189 -18.71 18.35 8.44
C LEU A 189 -17.93 17.62 7.35
N THR A 190 -17.55 18.31 6.28
CA THR A 190 -16.72 17.71 5.22
C THR A 190 -15.33 17.37 5.76
N LEU A 191 -14.71 18.24 6.55
CA LEU A 191 -13.41 17.97 7.18
C LEU A 191 -13.49 16.78 8.16
N GLY A 192 -14.53 16.73 9.01
CA GLY A 192 -14.77 15.61 9.91
C GLY A 192 -14.99 14.30 9.16
N TRP A 193 -15.85 14.30 8.12
CA TRP A 193 -16.08 13.13 7.27
C TRP A 193 -14.79 12.68 6.55
N PHE A 194 -14.01 13.62 6.03
CA PHE A 194 -12.74 13.31 5.37
C PHE A 194 -11.73 12.68 6.34
N GLY A 195 -11.66 13.18 7.58
CA GLY A 195 -10.84 12.58 8.63
C GLY A 195 -11.25 11.14 8.95
N HIS A 196 -12.56 10.86 9.05
CA HIS A 196 -13.07 9.50 9.22
C HIS A 196 -12.77 8.62 8.02
N LEU A 197 -12.99 9.11 6.78
CA LEU A 197 -12.66 8.38 5.55
C LEU A 197 -11.19 7.97 5.52
N LEU A 198 -10.29 8.91 5.79
CA LEU A 198 -8.85 8.64 5.80
C LEU A 198 -8.47 7.60 6.85
N ARG A 199 -9.06 7.65 8.05
CA ARG A 199 -8.85 6.65 9.10
C ARG A 199 -9.32 5.27 8.66
N TRP A 200 -10.50 5.15 8.06
CA TRP A 200 -11.01 3.88 7.54
C TRP A 200 -10.18 3.35 6.37
N LEU A 201 -9.73 4.23 5.47
CA LEU A 201 -8.82 3.85 4.39
C LEU A 201 -7.50 3.31 4.93
N PHE A 202 -6.93 3.96 5.96
CA PHE A 202 -5.70 3.50 6.61
C PHE A 202 -5.87 2.10 7.23
N LEU A 203 -6.92 1.90 8.02
CA LEU A 203 -7.20 0.60 8.64
C LEU A 203 -7.49 -0.48 7.58
N ALA A 204 -8.31 -0.16 6.57
CA ALA A 204 -8.61 -1.08 5.48
C ALA A 204 -7.34 -1.45 4.71
N ALA A 205 -6.45 -0.48 4.45
CA ALA A 205 -5.18 -0.71 3.77
C ALA A 205 -4.30 -1.71 4.54
N ILE A 206 -4.15 -1.53 5.83
CA ILE A 206 -3.35 -2.44 6.67
C ILE A 206 -3.96 -3.85 6.67
N TRP A 207 -5.26 -3.96 6.98
CA TRP A 207 -5.91 -5.27 7.10
C TRP A 207 -5.98 -6.03 5.77
N LEU A 208 -6.29 -5.34 4.66
CA LEU A 208 -6.27 -5.95 3.34
C LEU A 208 -4.85 -6.36 2.92
N GLY A 209 -3.84 -5.55 3.26
CA GLY A 209 -2.44 -5.89 3.03
C GLY A 209 -2.02 -7.15 3.80
N ILE A 210 -2.34 -7.23 5.09
CA ILE A 210 -2.08 -8.41 5.92
C ILE A 210 -2.82 -9.63 5.39
N ALA A 211 -4.11 -9.50 5.10
CA ALA A 211 -4.93 -10.60 4.57
C ALA A 211 -4.37 -11.12 3.24
N ARG A 212 -3.95 -10.21 2.34
CA ARG A 212 -3.29 -10.60 1.08
C ARG A 212 -1.99 -11.38 1.31
N LEU A 213 -1.11 -10.90 2.20
CA LEU A 213 0.16 -11.57 2.49
C LEU A 213 -0.05 -12.96 3.08
N LEU A 214 -1.00 -13.11 4.01
CA LEU A 214 -1.36 -14.39 4.61
C LEU A 214 -1.97 -15.34 3.56
N LEU A 215 -2.85 -14.84 2.70
CA LEU A 215 -3.47 -15.63 1.62
C LEU A 215 -2.42 -16.09 0.61
N LEU A 216 -1.59 -15.17 0.10
CA LEU A 216 -0.55 -15.52 -0.87
C LEU A 216 0.52 -16.44 -0.26
N GLY A 217 0.93 -16.19 0.98
CA GLY A 217 1.85 -17.07 1.71
C GLY A 217 1.27 -18.46 1.92
N GLY A 218 0.02 -18.56 2.36
CA GLY A 218 -0.66 -19.84 2.58
C GLY A 218 -0.89 -20.63 1.29
N LEU A 219 -1.37 -19.98 0.22
CA LEU A 219 -1.55 -20.61 -1.09
C LEU A 219 -0.20 -21.01 -1.72
N GLY A 220 0.82 -20.14 -1.60
CA GLY A 220 2.17 -20.43 -2.07
C GLY A 220 2.77 -21.65 -1.37
N LEU A 221 2.63 -21.72 -0.04
CA LEU A 221 3.05 -22.87 0.77
C LEU A 221 2.30 -24.15 0.37
N LEU A 222 0.98 -24.04 0.21
CA LEU A 222 0.15 -25.16 -0.23
C LEU A 222 0.61 -25.71 -1.59
N ASN A 223 0.87 -24.81 -2.56
CA ASN A 223 1.39 -25.20 -3.87
C ASN A 223 2.76 -25.88 -3.75
N TRP A 224 3.67 -25.30 -2.98
CA TRP A 224 5.01 -25.84 -2.77
C TRP A 224 5.00 -27.24 -2.11
N LEU A 225 4.12 -27.44 -1.12
CA LEU A 225 3.93 -28.76 -0.50
C LEU A 225 3.33 -29.79 -1.48
N ARG A 226 2.42 -29.37 -2.35
CA ARG A 226 1.85 -30.22 -3.41
C ARG A 226 2.91 -30.59 -4.43
N ASP A 227 3.72 -29.62 -4.89
CA ASP A 227 4.78 -29.83 -5.88
C ASP A 227 5.85 -30.80 -5.36
N ARG A 228 6.20 -30.72 -4.06
CA ARG A 228 7.13 -31.66 -3.42
C ARG A 228 6.65 -33.11 -3.38
N ARG A 229 5.33 -33.31 -3.35
CA ARG A 229 4.70 -34.63 -3.31
C ARG A 229 4.36 -35.16 -4.71
N ARG A 230 4.41 -34.30 -5.71
CA ARG A 230 4.01 -34.62 -7.09
C ARG A 230 5.26 -35.05 -7.86
N THR A 231 5.21 -36.25 -8.44
CA THR A 231 6.23 -36.64 -9.42
C THR A 231 5.94 -35.89 -10.72
N PRO A 232 6.86 -35.04 -11.20
CA PRO A 232 6.64 -34.36 -12.46
C PRO A 232 6.62 -35.37 -13.60
N PRO A 233 5.88 -35.11 -14.69
CA PRO A 233 5.90 -35.97 -15.87
C PRO A 233 7.34 -36.14 -16.39
N SER A 234 7.67 -37.35 -16.82
CA SER A 234 8.92 -37.61 -17.52
C SER A 234 8.81 -37.13 -18.96
N ILE A 235 9.94 -36.68 -19.52
CA ILE A 235 10.08 -36.50 -20.96
C ILE A 235 10.19 -37.91 -21.55
N GLY A 236 9.31 -38.25 -22.49
CA GLY A 236 9.30 -39.57 -23.10
C GLY A 236 10.63 -39.88 -23.86
N ASP A 237 10.79 -41.12 -24.23
CA ASP A 237 12.00 -41.60 -24.96
C ASP A 237 12.16 -40.97 -26.35
N ASP A 238 11.05 -40.53 -26.97
CA ASP A 238 11.05 -39.79 -28.25
C ASP A 238 10.41 -38.39 -28.04
N PRO A 239 11.18 -37.42 -27.49
CA PRO A 239 10.66 -36.10 -27.21
C PRO A 239 10.31 -35.33 -28.48
N GLU A 240 9.23 -34.57 -28.44
CA GLU A 240 8.82 -33.68 -29.52
C GLU A 240 9.81 -32.53 -29.72
N LEU A 241 9.84 -31.95 -30.92
CA LEU A 241 10.70 -30.78 -31.21
C LEU A 241 10.21 -29.56 -30.45
N VAL A 242 11.12 -28.84 -29.81
CA VAL A 242 10.90 -27.55 -29.16
C VAL A 242 11.51 -26.44 -30.00
N SER A 243 10.71 -25.42 -30.35
CA SER A 243 11.22 -24.21 -30.99
C SER A 243 11.45 -23.13 -29.94
N VAL A 244 12.68 -22.65 -29.86
CA VAL A 244 13.07 -21.56 -28.96
C VAL A 244 13.14 -20.26 -29.74
N LEU A 245 12.29 -19.28 -29.39
CA LEU A 245 12.14 -18.01 -30.10
C LEU A 245 12.84 -16.89 -29.31
N ILE A 246 13.78 -16.18 -29.97
CA ILE A 246 14.55 -15.09 -29.37
C ILE A 246 14.41 -13.83 -30.23
N PRO A 247 13.51 -12.91 -29.87
CA PRO A 247 13.49 -11.58 -30.49
C PRO A 247 14.68 -10.76 -29.98
N ALA A 248 15.42 -10.14 -30.86
CA ALA A 248 16.61 -9.35 -30.54
C ALA A 248 16.54 -7.97 -31.22
N TYR A 249 16.86 -6.92 -30.45
CA TYR A 249 16.99 -5.55 -30.96
C TYR A 249 18.09 -4.81 -30.20
N ASN A 250 19.26 -4.60 -30.82
CA ASN A 250 20.45 -4.02 -30.21
C ASN A 250 20.94 -4.82 -28.98
N GLU A 251 21.18 -6.11 -29.17
CA GLU A 251 21.56 -7.09 -28.13
C GLU A 251 22.93 -7.71 -28.36
N GLU A 252 23.84 -7.03 -29.09
CA GLU A 252 25.16 -7.54 -29.47
C GLU A 252 26.00 -8.08 -28.29
N LYS A 253 25.80 -7.51 -27.08
CA LYS A 253 26.56 -7.83 -25.87
C LYS A 253 26.12 -9.12 -25.18
N VAL A 254 24.83 -9.49 -25.32
CA VAL A 254 24.22 -10.55 -24.51
C VAL A 254 23.78 -11.76 -25.33
N ILE A 255 23.40 -11.58 -26.60
CA ILE A 255 22.74 -12.58 -27.42
C ILE A 255 23.56 -13.87 -27.57
N VAL A 256 24.91 -13.78 -27.74
CA VAL A 256 25.79 -14.94 -27.85
C VAL A 256 25.77 -15.79 -26.58
N GLY A 257 25.79 -15.14 -25.41
CA GLY A 257 25.70 -15.80 -24.11
C GLY A 257 24.38 -16.53 -23.93
N SER A 258 23.28 -15.91 -24.32
CA SER A 258 21.94 -16.50 -24.25
C SER A 258 21.80 -17.74 -25.12
N ILE A 259 22.18 -17.67 -26.40
CA ILE A 259 22.17 -18.81 -27.33
C ILE A 259 23.03 -19.95 -26.80
N ARG A 260 24.25 -19.66 -26.31
CA ARG A 260 25.16 -20.69 -25.75
C ARG A 260 24.50 -21.44 -24.59
N ARG A 261 23.78 -20.74 -23.69
CA ARG A 261 23.08 -21.36 -22.55
C ARG A 261 21.93 -22.24 -23.02
N ILE A 262 21.19 -21.85 -24.07
CA ILE A 262 20.10 -22.66 -24.64
C ILE A 262 20.70 -23.94 -25.31
N LEU A 263 21.77 -23.81 -26.05
CA LEU A 263 22.47 -24.95 -26.66
C LEU A 263 23.03 -25.96 -25.64
N ALA A 264 23.31 -25.51 -24.41
CA ALA A 264 23.70 -26.34 -23.27
C ALA A 264 22.50 -27.01 -22.56
N SER A 265 21.30 -26.85 -23.08
CA SER A 265 20.09 -27.50 -22.51
C SER A 265 20.23 -29.02 -22.61
N ARG A 266 19.70 -29.70 -21.57
CA ARG A 266 19.56 -31.15 -21.52
C ARG A 266 18.39 -31.68 -22.35
N TYR A 267 17.64 -30.81 -23.04
CA TYR A 267 16.58 -31.23 -23.95
C TYR A 267 17.14 -31.58 -25.32
N PRO A 268 16.90 -32.80 -25.84
CA PRO A 268 17.68 -33.31 -26.99
C PRO A 268 17.22 -32.75 -28.35
N LYS A 269 15.92 -32.44 -28.50
CA LYS A 269 15.35 -32.02 -29.79
C LYS A 269 14.91 -30.56 -29.73
N LEU A 270 15.78 -29.61 -30.05
CA LEU A 270 15.48 -28.19 -30.07
C LEU A 270 15.99 -27.49 -31.33
N GLU A 271 15.27 -26.50 -31.80
CA GLU A 271 15.72 -25.48 -32.75
C GLU A 271 15.67 -24.10 -32.10
N ILE A 272 16.53 -23.19 -32.50
CA ILE A 272 16.63 -21.83 -32.00
C ILE A 272 16.42 -20.86 -33.16
N ILE A 273 15.41 -20.03 -33.07
CA ILE A 273 15.08 -19.01 -34.07
C ILE A 273 15.33 -17.65 -33.47
N VAL A 274 16.42 -17.00 -33.88
CA VAL A 274 16.76 -15.65 -33.51
C VAL A 274 16.17 -14.69 -34.54
N VAL A 275 15.37 -13.72 -34.11
CA VAL A 275 14.85 -12.70 -35.03
C VAL A 275 15.43 -11.35 -34.63
N ASP A 276 16.29 -10.84 -35.48
CA ASP A 276 16.83 -9.49 -35.38
C ASP A 276 15.80 -8.49 -35.96
N ASP A 277 15.19 -7.74 -35.08
CA ASP A 277 14.13 -6.77 -35.36
C ASP A 277 14.71 -5.41 -35.81
N GLY A 278 15.62 -5.44 -36.80
CA GLY A 278 16.22 -4.25 -37.39
C GLY A 278 17.24 -3.56 -36.49
N SER A 279 18.12 -4.31 -35.83
CA SER A 279 19.20 -3.77 -35.01
C SER A 279 20.13 -2.86 -35.81
N ILE A 280 20.63 -1.82 -35.14
CA ILE A 280 21.59 -0.85 -35.67
C ILE A 280 23.03 -1.13 -35.14
N ASP A 281 23.19 -2.07 -34.22
CA ASP A 281 24.44 -2.54 -33.65
C ASP A 281 24.91 -3.83 -34.36
N ALA A 282 25.91 -4.51 -33.82
CA ALA A 282 26.44 -5.72 -34.38
C ALA A 282 25.65 -7.01 -34.07
N THR A 283 24.42 -6.95 -33.57
CA THR A 283 23.60 -8.11 -33.15
C THR A 283 23.57 -9.22 -34.20
N SER A 284 23.15 -8.92 -35.44
CA SER A 284 23.13 -9.91 -36.53
C SER A 284 24.53 -10.45 -36.87
N ALA A 285 25.55 -9.58 -36.87
CA ALA A 285 26.92 -9.96 -37.22
C ALA A 285 27.50 -10.94 -36.19
N VAL A 286 27.32 -10.69 -34.88
CA VAL A 286 27.87 -11.60 -33.85
C VAL A 286 27.16 -12.96 -33.85
N VAL A 287 25.86 -13.01 -34.12
CA VAL A 287 25.12 -14.27 -34.22
C VAL A 287 25.62 -15.07 -35.42
N ARG A 288 25.77 -14.47 -36.60
CA ARG A 288 26.32 -15.14 -37.79
C ARG A 288 27.73 -15.66 -37.55
N THR A 289 28.61 -14.85 -36.96
CA THR A 289 30.01 -15.23 -36.72
C THR A 289 30.12 -16.42 -35.78
N HIS A 290 29.35 -16.46 -34.70
CA HIS A 290 29.50 -17.50 -33.68
C HIS A 290 28.71 -18.79 -33.98
N TYR A 291 27.63 -18.72 -34.75
CA TYR A 291 26.70 -19.83 -34.95
C TYR A 291 26.45 -20.18 -36.43
N ALA A 292 27.30 -19.73 -37.38
CA ALA A 292 27.17 -20.06 -38.80
C ALA A 292 27.11 -21.58 -39.08
N ASN A 293 27.83 -22.39 -38.28
CA ASN A 293 27.93 -23.83 -38.44
C ASN A 293 27.06 -24.63 -37.44
N GLU A 294 26.21 -23.97 -36.64
CA GLU A 294 25.33 -24.65 -35.71
C GLU A 294 23.95 -24.86 -36.37
N PRO A 295 23.61 -26.09 -36.79
CA PRO A 295 22.40 -26.32 -37.59
C PRO A 295 21.09 -26.07 -36.80
N ARG A 296 21.15 -26.04 -35.46
CA ARG A 296 20.01 -25.77 -34.61
C ARG A 296 19.68 -24.28 -34.48
N VAL A 297 20.59 -23.38 -34.96
CA VAL A 297 20.42 -21.91 -34.82
C VAL A 297 20.11 -21.30 -36.18
N ARG A 298 18.97 -20.65 -36.27
CA ARG A 298 18.54 -19.89 -37.46
C ARG A 298 18.42 -18.42 -37.11
N LEU A 299 19.02 -17.55 -37.91
CA LEU A 299 18.90 -16.10 -37.79
C LEU A 299 18.03 -15.53 -38.90
N LEU A 300 17.01 -14.81 -38.53
CA LEU A 300 16.16 -14.02 -39.42
C LEU A 300 16.42 -12.52 -39.13
N THR A 301 16.51 -11.72 -40.18
CA THR A 301 16.65 -10.27 -40.05
C THR A 301 15.45 -9.61 -40.70
N ILE A 302 14.71 -8.79 -39.96
CA ILE A 302 13.49 -8.10 -40.41
C ILE A 302 13.58 -6.60 -40.15
N PRO A 303 12.81 -5.77 -40.87
CA PRO A 303 12.63 -4.38 -40.49
C PRO A 303 12.03 -4.26 -39.08
N ASN A 304 12.41 -3.22 -38.33
CA ASN A 304 11.91 -3.02 -36.96
C ASN A 304 10.37 -2.91 -36.94
N GLY A 305 9.73 -3.85 -36.28
CA GLY A 305 8.28 -3.94 -36.10
C GLY A 305 7.85 -4.14 -34.64
N GLY A 306 8.83 -4.21 -33.72
CA GLY A 306 8.63 -4.43 -32.30
C GLY A 306 8.58 -5.91 -31.89
N LYS A 307 8.73 -6.16 -30.59
CA LYS A 307 8.91 -7.50 -30.02
C LYS A 307 7.83 -8.50 -30.47
N ALA A 308 6.54 -8.14 -30.40
CA ALA A 308 5.45 -9.01 -30.80
C ALA A 308 5.55 -9.41 -32.28
N HIS A 309 5.94 -8.47 -33.17
CA HIS A 309 6.16 -8.74 -34.58
C HIS A 309 7.31 -9.71 -34.79
N ALA A 310 8.43 -9.51 -34.11
CA ALA A 310 9.60 -10.39 -34.19
C ALA A 310 9.27 -11.82 -33.71
N VAL A 311 8.62 -11.95 -32.53
CA VAL A 311 8.24 -13.28 -32.01
C VAL A 311 7.24 -13.98 -32.91
N ASN A 312 6.25 -13.27 -33.48
CA ASN A 312 5.30 -13.85 -34.43
C ASN A 312 5.96 -14.24 -35.75
N THR A 313 7.00 -13.53 -36.19
CA THR A 313 7.80 -13.94 -37.35
C THR A 313 8.56 -15.23 -37.04
N ALA A 314 9.19 -15.33 -35.87
CA ALA A 314 9.81 -16.57 -35.42
C ALA A 314 8.80 -17.73 -35.32
N LEU A 315 7.59 -17.48 -34.81
CA LEU A 315 6.53 -18.48 -34.67
C LEU A 315 6.11 -19.07 -36.02
N ARG A 316 6.02 -18.27 -37.06
CA ARG A 316 5.69 -18.76 -38.44
C ARG A 316 6.74 -19.69 -38.99
N GLU A 317 8.02 -19.46 -38.65
CA GLU A 317 9.16 -20.26 -39.09
C GLU A 317 9.47 -21.44 -38.17
N ALA A 318 8.79 -21.53 -37.03
CA ALA A 318 8.99 -22.61 -36.05
C ALA A 318 8.36 -23.91 -36.53
N HIS A 319 9.00 -25.05 -36.24
CA HIS A 319 8.51 -26.38 -36.58
C HIS A 319 8.05 -27.18 -35.35
N GLY A 320 8.49 -26.78 -34.14
CA GLY A 320 8.16 -27.47 -32.90
C GLY A 320 6.70 -27.36 -32.52
N THR A 321 6.17 -28.37 -31.85
CA THR A 321 4.83 -28.39 -31.25
C THR A 321 4.75 -27.62 -29.94
N MET A 322 5.90 -27.40 -29.33
CA MET A 322 6.08 -26.60 -28.11
C MET A 322 6.97 -25.41 -28.41
N ILE A 323 6.52 -24.24 -27.99
CA ILE A 323 7.20 -22.97 -28.20
C ILE A 323 7.75 -22.47 -26.88
N VAL A 324 9.05 -22.16 -26.82
CA VAL A 324 9.69 -21.48 -25.70
C VAL A 324 10.11 -20.10 -26.20
N ALA A 325 9.64 -19.03 -25.57
CA ALA A 325 10.11 -17.68 -25.89
C ALA A 325 10.86 -17.10 -24.69
N LEU A 326 11.92 -16.35 -24.98
CA LEU A 326 12.72 -15.68 -23.96
C LEU A 326 13.27 -14.35 -24.49
N ASP A 327 13.57 -13.44 -23.57
CA ASP A 327 14.27 -12.20 -23.91
C ASP A 327 15.74 -12.48 -24.21
N ALA A 328 16.34 -11.72 -25.14
CA ALA A 328 17.71 -11.94 -25.60
C ALA A 328 18.79 -11.80 -24.51
N ASP A 329 18.48 -11.11 -23.40
CA ASP A 329 19.35 -10.96 -22.23
C ASP A 329 19.21 -12.06 -21.17
N THR A 330 18.34 -13.02 -21.41
CA THR A 330 18.02 -14.08 -20.45
C THR A 330 18.93 -15.29 -20.65
N GLN A 331 19.40 -15.83 -19.53
CA GLN A 331 20.26 -17.01 -19.49
C GLN A 331 19.53 -18.18 -18.82
N PHE A 332 19.30 -19.26 -19.55
CA PHE A 332 18.69 -20.49 -19.06
C PHE A 332 19.69 -21.40 -18.34
N GLU A 333 19.21 -22.08 -17.29
CA GLU A 333 19.93 -23.25 -16.77
C GLU A 333 19.71 -24.49 -17.68
N PRO A 334 20.61 -25.49 -17.64
CA PRO A 334 20.47 -26.65 -18.52
C PRO A 334 19.17 -27.42 -18.43
N ASN A 335 18.51 -27.38 -17.26
CA ASN A 335 17.22 -28.04 -17.02
C ASN A 335 15.99 -27.16 -17.28
N THR A 336 16.16 -25.90 -17.64
CA THR A 336 15.03 -24.96 -17.79
C THR A 336 14.02 -25.43 -18.84
N ILE A 337 14.49 -25.75 -20.06
CA ILE A 337 13.62 -26.24 -21.14
C ILE A 337 12.94 -27.56 -20.77
N PRO A 338 13.67 -28.61 -20.32
CA PRO A 338 13.04 -29.84 -19.85
C PRO A 338 11.93 -29.60 -18.80
N CYS A 339 12.17 -28.74 -17.82
CA CYS A 339 11.19 -28.44 -16.78
C CYS A 339 9.95 -27.71 -17.31
N LEU A 340 10.12 -26.80 -18.28
CA LEU A 340 8.99 -26.11 -18.90
C LEU A 340 8.12 -27.06 -19.71
N VAL A 341 8.74 -27.89 -20.56
CA VAL A 341 7.98 -28.66 -21.58
C VAL A 341 7.37 -29.94 -21.05
N ARG A 342 7.89 -30.53 -19.96
CA ARG A 342 7.34 -31.76 -19.35
C ARG A 342 5.85 -31.70 -19.04
N TRP A 343 5.31 -30.52 -18.80
CA TRP A 343 3.91 -30.31 -18.43
C TRP A 343 2.93 -30.38 -19.61
N PHE A 344 3.44 -30.27 -20.86
CA PHE A 344 2.59 -30.38 -22.07
C PHE A 344 2.16 -31.81 -22.37
N ALA A 345 2.58 -32.80 -21.58
CA ALA A 345 1.99 -34.14 -21.56
C ALA A 345 0.46 -34.10 -21.23
N ASP A 346 -0.01 -33.10 -20.46
CA ASP A 346 -1.45 -32.80 -20.32
C ASP A 346 -1.90 -31.89 -21.48
N PRO A 347 -2.78 -32.35 -22.38
CA PRO A 347 -3.23 -31.54 -23.52
C PRO A 347 -4.03 -30.28 -23.12
N ARG A 348 -4.50 -30.22 -21.87
CA ARG A 348 -5.19 -29.04 -21.33
C ARG A 348 -4.22 -27.91 -20.95
N VAL A 349 -2.93 -28.18 -20.88
CA VAL A 349 -1.92 -27.16 -20.57
C VAL A 349 -1.60 -26.37 -21.83
N GLY A 350 -1.89 -25.07 -21.81
CA GLY A 350 -1.60 -24.14 -22.91
C GLY A 350 -0.32 -23.34 -22.69
N ALA A 351 0.05 -23.08 -21.42
CA ALA A 351 1.27 -22.34 -21.10
C ALA A 351 1.89 -22.77 -19.76
N VAL A 352 3.21 -22.61 -19.66
CA VAL A 352 3.99 -22.89 -18.46
C VAL A 352 4.92 -21.72 -18.16
N ALA A 353 4.79 -21.14 -16.98
CA ALA A 353 5.68 -20.10 -16.48
C ALA A 353 6.88 -20.71 -15.77
N GLY A 354 8.07 -20.23 -16.03
CA GLY A 354 9.27 -20.57 -15.27
C GLY A 354 9.58 -19.53 -14.18
N ASN A 355 10.67 -19.79 -13.48
CA ASN A 355 11.17 -19.01 -12.34
C ASN A 355 12.25 -18.03 -12.80
N ALA A 356 11.83 -16.79 -13.10
CA ALA A 356 12.76 -15.72 -13.45
C ALA A 356 13.47 -15.19 -12.20
N LYS A 357 14.80 -15.05 -12.29
CA LYS A 357 15.68 -14.54 -11.23
C LYS A 357 16.56 -13.40 -11.76
N VAL A 358 16.87 -12.45 -10.87
CA VAL A 358 17.80 -11.36 -11.20
C VAL A 358 19.24 -11.88 -11.17
N GLY A 359 19.94 -11.80 -12.30
CA GLY A 359 21.31 -12.31 -12.49
C GLY A 359 22.40 -11.28 -12.15
N ASN A 360 22.13 -9.99 -12.31
CA ASN A 360 23.08 -8.90 -12.08
C ASN A 360 22.87 -8.21 -10.72
N ARG A 361 23.29 -8.83 -9.64
CA ARG A 361 23.13 -8.30 -8.27
C ARG A 361 24.33 -7.45 -7.87
N ILE A 362 24.49 -6.26 -8.48
CA ILE A 362 25.69 -5.42 -8.38
C ILE A 362 25.54 -4.18 -7.52
N ASN A 363 24.32 -3.74 -7.24
CA ASN A 363 24.04 -2.55 -6.42
C ASN A 363 22.69 -2.67 -5.70
N LEU A 364 22.37 -1.67 -4.86
CA LEU A 364 21.13 -1.63 -4.08
C LEU A 364 19.85 -1.76 -4.93
N ILE A 365 19.83 -1.14 -6.12
CA ILE A 365 18.67 -1.15 -7.03
C ILE A 365 18.43 -2.57 -7.55
N THR A 366 19.46 -3.28 -7.94
CA THR A 366 19.37 -4.67 -8.42
C THR A 366 19.09 -5.65 -7.27
N TRP A 367 19.57 -5.40 -6.05
CA TRP A 367 19.22 -6.18 -4.85
C TRP A 367 17.74 -6.03 -4.49
N TRP A 368 17.20 -4.81 -4.53
CA TRP A 368 15.76 -4.59 -4.32
C TRP A 368 14.89 -5.30 -5.35
N GLN A 369 15.33 -5.32 -6.62
CA GLN A 369 14.62 -6.05 -7.65
C GLN A 369 14.72 -7.57 -7.45
N ALA A 370 15.88 -8.09 -7.04
CA ALA A 370 16.03 -9.51 -6.70
C ALA A 370 15.08 -9.89 -5.55
N LEU A 371 15.00 -9.05 -4.52
CA LEU A 371 14.08 -9.23 -3.40
C LEU A 371 12.61 -9.22 -3.87
N GLU A 372 12.22 -8.26 -4.74
CA GLU A 372 10.86 -8.19 -5.31
C GLU A 372 10.51 -9.44 -6.13
N TYR A 373 11.44 -9.94 -6.96
CA TYR A 373 11.21 -11.15 -7.76
C TYR A 373 10.89 -12.34 -6.87
N ILE A 374 11.57 -12.48 -5.73
CA ILE A 374 11.35 -13.58 -4.78
C ILE A 374 10.05 -13.38 -4.00
N THR A 375 9.91 -12.22 -3.33
CA THR A 375 8.86 -11.99 -2.33
C THR A 375 7.51 -11.59 -2.91
N ALA A 376 7.50 -10.99 -4.11
CA ALA A 376 6.28 -10.57 -4.79
C ALA A 376 5.98 -11.46 -6.00
N GLN A 377 6.82 -11.42 -7.04
CA GLN A 377 6.47 -12.05 -8.32
C GLN A 377 6.40 -13.58 -8.24
N ASN A 378 7.42 -14.24 -7.67
CA ASN A 378 7.46 -15.71 -7.60
C ASN A 378 6.49 -16.25 -6.54
N LEU A 379 6.35 -15.57 -5.38
CA LEU A 379 5.37 -15.94 -4.37
C LEU A 379 3.94 -15.84 -4.92
N GLU A 380 3.62 -14.75 -5.64
CA GLU A 380 2.30 -14.55 -6.25
C GLU A 380 2.02 -15.62 -7.33
N ARG A 381 2.99 -15.93 -8.20
CA ARG A 381 2.85 -17.00 -9.20
C ARG A 381 2.58 -18.35 -8.55
N ARG A 382 3.31 -18.70 -7.47
CA ARG A 382 3.06 -19.94 -6.70
C ARG A 382 1.65 -19.96 -6.13
N ALA A 383 1.22 -18.86 -5.53
CA ALA A 383 -0.10 -18.75 -4.94
C ALA A 383 -1.21 -18.88 -6.00
N LEU A 384 -1.07 -18.17 -7.12
CA LEU A 384 -2.03 -18.23 -8.21
C LEU A 384 -1.99 -19.56 -8.97
N ALA A 385 -0.83 -20.24 -9.02
CA ALA A 385 -0.71 -21.59 -9.55
C ALA A 385 -1.54 -22.59 -8.74
N ALA A 386 -1.60 -22.44 -7.41
CA ALA A 386 -2.48 -23.26 -6.57
C ALA A 386 -3.95 -23.17 -6.96
N LEU A 387 -4.36 -22.03 -7.53
CA LEU A 387 -5.71 -21.73 -8.00
C LEU A 387 -5.89 -21.98 -9.52
N GLY A 388 -4.82 -22.33 -10.25
CA GLY A 388 -4.82 -22.47 -11.70
C GLY A 388 -5.10 -21.18 -12.47
N ALA A 389 -4.71 -20.02 -11.90
CA ALA A 389 -5.08 -18.70 -12.40
C ALA A 389 -3.88 -17.72 -12.44
N ILE A 390 -2.73 -18.18 -12.92
CA ILE A 390 -1.53 -17.35 -13.12
C ILE A 390 -1.86 -16.23 -14.11
N THR A 391 -1.57 -14.99 -13.75
CA THR A 391 -1.89 -13.83 -14.59
C THR A 391 -0.80 -13.49 -15.60
N VAL A 392 0.44 -13.95 -15.38
CA VAL A 392 1.60 -13.65 -16.24
C VAL A 392 2.51 -14.87 -16.37
N VAL A 393 2.70 -15.37 -17.58
CA VAL A 393 3.81 -16.23 -17.97
C VAL A 393 4.91 -15.29 -18.48
N PRO A 394 6.04 -15.13 -17.74
CA PRO A 394 6.98 -14.06 -18.05
C PRO A 394 7.63 -14.25 -19.41
N GLY A 395 7.78 -13.14 -20.15
CA GLY A 395 8.48 -13.14 -21.44
C GLY A 395 9.94 -13.60 -21.36
N ALA A 396 10.56 -13.50 -20.17
CA ALA A 396 11.91 -13.98 -19.92
C ALA A 396 12.01 -15.52 -19.78
N VAL A 397 10.92 -16.22 -19.38
CA VAL A 397 10.94 -17.67 -19.20
C VAL A 397 9.52 -18.24 -19.28
N GLY A 398 9.08 -18.51 -20.47
CA GLY A 398 7.75 -19.07 -20.75
C GLY A 398 7.78 -20.13 -21.83
N ALA A 399 6.86 -21.09 -21.71
CA ALA A 399 6.58 -22.07 -22.76
C ALA A 399 5.10 -22.11 -23.07
N TRP A 400 4.78 -22.33 -24.33
CA TRP A 400 3.40 -22.36 -24.84
C TRP A 400 3.19 -23.55 -25.77
N ARG A 401 1.97 -24.09 -25.75
CA ARG A 401 1.52 -25.04 -26.75
C ARG A 401 1.29 -24.30 -28.07
N ARG A 402 1.90 -24.75 -29.16
CA ARG A 402 1.77 -24.13 -30.48
C ARG A 402 0.33 -24.01 -30.92
N GLU A 403 -0.46 -25.08 -30.81
CA GLU A 403 -1.89 -25.09 -31.15
C GLU A 403 -2.67 -23.97 -30.42
N ALA A 404 -2.34 -23.73 -29.14
CA ALA A 404 -2.99 -22.67 -28.36
C ALA A 404 -2.60 -21.27 -28.88
N LEU A 405 -1.35 -21.06 -29.27
CA LEU A 405 -0.90 -19.81 -29.89
C LEU A 405 -1.57 -19.57 -31.24
N GLU A 406 -1.58 -20.58 -32.11
CA GLU A 406 -2.22 -20.49 -33.44
C GLU A 406 -3.70 -20.18 -33.35
N ARG A 407 -4.41 -20.83 -32.41
CA ARG A 407 -5.84 -20.57 -32.14
C ARG A 407 -6.11 -19.13 -31.72
N LEU A 408 -5.16 -18.47 -31.08
CA LEU A 408 -5.28 -17.09 -30.60
C LEU A 408 -4.69 -16.07 -31.59
N GLY A 409 -4.10 -16.50 -32.70
CA GLY A 409 -3.49 -15.63 -33.71
C GLY A 409 -2.04 -15.21 -33.37
N GLY A 410 -1.38 -15.90 -32.44
CA GLY A 410 0.00 -15.63 -32.02
C GLY A 410 0.12 -14.72 -30.80
N PHE A 411 1.27 -14.05 -30.68
CA PHE A 411 1.54 -13.09 -29.59
C PHE A 411 0.86 -11.76 -29.88
N PRO A 412 0.06 -11.20 -28.93
CA PRO A 412 -0.66 -9.95 -29.14
C PRO A 412 0.32 -8.75 -29.17
N GLY A 413 0.12 -7.84 -30.13
CA GLY A 413 0.93 -6.61 -30.24
C GLY A 413 0.21 -5.35 -29.76
N GLU A 414 -0.99 -5.47 -29.20
CA GLU A 414 -1.85 -4.34 -28.84
C GLU A 414 -1.54 -3.75 -27.46
N THR A 415 -0.84 -4.49 -26.62
CA THR A 415 -0.50 -4.11 -25.26
C THR A 415 1.01 -4.11 -25.02
N LEU A 416 1.49 -3.30 -24.08
CA LEU A 416 2.91 -3.27 -23.70
C LEU A 416 3.33 -4.44 -22.81
N ALA A 417 2.39 -5.27 -22.37
CA ALA A 417 2.60 -6.50 -21.62
C ALA A 417 2.00 -7.67 -22.41
N GLU A 418 2.60 -7.97 -23.54
CA GLU A 418 2.15 -9.02 -24.47
C GLU A 418 2.09 -10.40 -23.81
N ASP A 419 2.96 -10.66 -22.86
CA ASP A 419 3.03 -11.87 -22.07
C ASP A 419 1.84 -12.02 -21.11
N GLN A 420 1.47 -10.96 -20.42
CA GLN A 420 0.27 -10.92 -19.57
C GLN A 420 -1.00 -11.05 -20.40
N ASP A 421 -1.11 -10.33 -21.49
CA ASP A 421 -2.24 -10.36 -22.42
C ASP A 421 -2.47 -11.79 -22.97
N LEU A 422 -1.40 -12.40 -23.48
CA LEU A 422 -1.44 -13.78 -23.97
C LEU A 422 -1.81 -14.77 -22.88
N THR A 423 -1.26 -14.62 -21.67
CA THR A 423 -1.56 -15.51 -20.54
C THR A 423 -3.04 -15.49 -20.19
N ILE A 424 -3.66 -14.30 -20.15
CA ILE A 424 -5.10 -14.16 -19.89
C ILE A 424 -5.91 -14.74 -21.04
N ALA A 425 -5.52 -14.48 -22.30
CA ALA A 425 -6.21 -14.97 -23.48
C ALA A 425 -6.21 -16.52 -23.55
N ILE A 426 -5.10 -17.17 -23.24
CA ILE A 426 -4.97 -18.64 -23.18
C ILE A 426 -5.94 -19.24 -22.16
N GLN A 427 -6.03 -18.64 -20.95
CA GLN A 427 -6.97 -19.11 -19.93
C GLN A 427 -8.42 -18.85 -20.31
N LYS A 428 -8.73 -17.71 -20.95
CA LYS A 428 -10.08 -17.44 -21.50
C LYS A 428 -10.47 -18.44 -22.58
N ALA A 429 -9.50 -18.98 -23.33
CA ALA A 429 -9.71 -20.04 -24.31
C ALA A 429 -9.90 -21.44 -23.70
N GLY A 430 -9.80 -21.56 -22.36
CA GLY A 430 -10.05 -22.79 -21.60
C GLY A 430 -8.80 -23.63 -21.32
N TYR A 431 -7.62 -23.19 -21.73
CA TYR A 431 -6.37 -23.86 -21.38
C TYR A 431 -5.92 -23.54 -19.96
N LYS A 432 -5.15 -24.46 -19.36
CA LYS A 432 -4.50 -24.27 -18.06
C LYS A 432 -3.16 -23.58 -18.22
N THR A 433 -2.81 -22.74 -17.26
CA THR A 433 -1.46 -22.19 -17.08
C THR A 433 -0.84 -22.76 -15.82
N LEU A 434 0.41 -23.21 -15.90
CA LEU A 434 1.15 -23.81 -14.80
C LEU A 434 2.43 -23.00 -14.48
N PHE A 435 2.98 -23.22 -13.30
CA PHE A 435 4.27 -22.66 -12.87
C PHE A 435 5.22 -23.79 -12.49
N ASP A 436 6.40 -23.80 -13.07
CA ASP A 436 7.46 -24.71 -12.69
C ASP A 436 8.62 -23.94 -12.05
N SER A 437 8.79 -24.11 -10.75
CA SER A 437 9.83 -23.42 -9.98
C SER A 437 11.25 -23.91 -10.24
N GLU A 438 11.39 -25.08 -10.89
CA GLU A 438 12.70 -25.65 -11.27
C GLU A 438 13.18 -25.14 -12.63
N ALA A 439 12.30 -24.57 -13.44
CA ALA A 439 12.62 -23.93 -14.70
C ALA A 439 13.25 -22.55 -14.48
N ILE A 440 14.50 -22.51 -14.05
CA ILE A 440 15.22 -21.29 -13.64
C ILE A 440 15.78 -20.56 -14.84
N ALA A 441 15.56 -19.24 -14.88
CA ALA A 441 16.17 -18.33 -15.85
C ALA A 441 16.71 -17.07 -15.16
N TRP A 442 17.89 -16.63 -15.56
CA TRP A 442 18.57 -15.45 -15.03
C TRP A 442 18.45 -14.31 -16.03
N THR A 443 17.84 -13.19 -15.64
CA THR A 443 17.63 -12.01 -16.49
C THR A 443 18.38 -10.80 -15.94
N GLU A 444 18.69 -9.85 -16.82
CA GLU A 444 19.35 -8.60 -16.44
C GLU A 444 18.33 -7.57 -15.96
N ALA A 445 18.44 -7.17 -14.68
CA ALA A 445 17.61 -6.11 -14.09
C ALA A 445 18.27 -4.72 -14.29
N PRO A 446 17.51 -3.64 -14.51
CA PRO A 446 18.02 -2.27 -14.54
C PRO A 446 18.83 -1.92 -13.30
N ASP A 447 20.04 -1.37 -13.49
CA ASP A 447 20.96 -1.00 -12.42
C ASP A 447 20.86 0.48 -12.00
N SER A 448 19.96 1.24 -12.62
CA SER A 448 19.73 2.66 -12.36
C SER A 448 18.25 2.94 -12.06
N MET A 449 17.99 3.95 -11.21
CA MET A 449 16.61 4.37 -10.87
C MET A 449 15.81 4.81 -12.10
N ARG A 450 16.45 5.48 -13.07
CA ARG A 450 15.79 5.88 -14.33
C ARG A 450 15.44 4.67 -15.18
N GLY A 451 16.33 3.69 -15.29
CA GLY A 451 16.08 2.44 -16.02
C GLY A 451 14.94 1.64 -15.37
N LEU A 452 15.00 1.49 -14.04
CA LEU A 452 13.95 0.83 -13.25
C LEU A 452 12.59 1.51 -13.43
N ALA A 453 12.51 2.84 -13.26
CA ALA A 453 11.26 3.58 -13.42
C ALA A 453 10.65 3.41 -14.82
N ARG A 454 11.50 3.40 -15.87
CA ARG A 454 11.08 3.19 -17.25
C ARG A 454 10.53 1.77 -17.47
N GLN A 455 11.22 0.76 -16.94
CA GLN A 455 10.78 -0.64 -17.04
C GLN A 455 9.45 -0.85 -16.28
N ARG A 456 9.35 -0.37 -15.03
CA ARG A 456 8.14 -0.51 -14.21
C ARG A 456 6.95 0.28 -14.76
N PHE A 457 7.20 1.43 -15.39
CA PHE A 457 6.16 2.18 -16.10
C PHE A 457 5.56 1.34 -17.25
N ARG A 458 6.39 0.69 -18.06
CA ARG A 458 5.91 -0.19 -19.14
C ARG A 458 5.06 -1.34 -18.58
N TRP A 459 5.52 -1.97 -17.48
CA TRP A 459 4.77 -3.06 -16.86
C TRP A 459 3.43 -2.59 -16.29
N ALA A 460 3.42 -1.50 -15.51
CA ALA A 460 2.20 -0.97 -14.92
C ALA A 460 1.19 -0.48 -15.97
N TYR A 461 1.68 0.22 -17.00
CA TYR A 461 0.84 0.68 -18.09
C TYR A 461 0.32 -0.49 -18.94
N GLY A 462 1.17 -1.46 -19.28
CA GLY A 462 0.78 -2.69 -19.96
C GLY A 462 -0.24 -3.51 -19.18
N THR A 463 -0.07 -3.62 -17.85
CA THR A 463 -1.07 -4.28 -16.98
C THR A 463 -2.42 -3.57 -17.06
N LEU A 464 -2.45 -2.21 -17.04
CA LEU A 464 -3.69 -1.45 -17.22
C LEU A 464 -4.35 -1.73 -18.58
N GLN A 465 -3.55 -1.79 -19.66
CA GLN A 465 -4.06 -2.14 -20.98
C GLN A 465 -4.65 -3.56 -21.01
N CYS A 466 -3.95 -4.54 -20.43
CA CYS A 466 -4.45 -5.93 -20.35
C CYS A 466 -5.74 -6.02 -19.53
N LEU A 467 -5.80 -5.38 -18.38
CA LEU A 467 -6.99 -5.37 -17.52
C LEU A 467 -8.19 -4.72 -18.23
N TRP A 468 -7.94 -3.65 -18.98
CA TRP A 468 -8.99 -2.98 -19.76
C TRP A 468 -9.45 -3.81 -20.95
N LYS A 469 -8.52 -4.43 -21.67
CA LYS A 469 -8.83 -5.33 -22.80
C LYS A 469 -9.65 -6.53 -22.33
N HIS A 470 -9.29 -7.12 -21.20
CA HIS A 470 -9.96 -8.31 -20.65
C HIS A 470 -10.98 -7.99 -19.53
N ARG A 471 -11.50 -6.75 -19.47
CA ARG A 471 -12.49 -6.34 -18.44
C ARG A 471 -13.77 -7.19 -18.45
N ASP A 472 -14.10 -7.77 -19.61
CA ASP A 472 -15.22 -8.69 -19.77
C ASP A 472 -15.08 -9.98 -18.95
N ALA A 473 -13.86 -10.32 -18.53
CA ALA A 473 -13.60 -11.49 -17.70
C ALA A 473 -13.61 -11.16 -16.18
N THR A 474 -13.42 -9.90 -15.79
CA THR A 474 -13.36 -9.50 -14.37
C THR A 474 -14.74 -9.65 -13.71
N PHE A 475 -14.78 -10.29 -12.54
CA PHE A 475 -16.01 -10.65 -11.80
C PHE A 475 -16.98 -11.53 -12.59
N ARG A 476 -16.49 -12.35 -13.54
CA ARG A 476 -17.33 -13.27 -14.31
C ARG A 476 -17.08 -14.73 -13.90
N PRO A 477 -18.06 -15.40 -13.27
CA PRO A 477 -17.92 -16.80 -12.81
C PRO A 477 -17.59 -17.80 -13.93
N ARG A 478 -17.99 -17.52 -15.17
CA ARG A 478 -17.68 -18.38 -16.33
C ARG A 478 -16.17 -18.59 -16.55
N TYR A 479 -15.34 -17.65 -16.09
CA TYR A 479 -13.87 -17.74 -16.17
C TYR A 479 -13.24 -18.28 -14.88
N GLY A 480 -14.04 -18.86 -13.98
CA GLY A 480 -13.57 -19.50 -12.74
C GLY A 480 -12.70 -18.59 -11.88
N THR A 481 -11.60 -19.13 -11.41
CA THR A 481 -10.63 -18.42 -10.52
C THR A 481 -9.93 -17.26 -11.21
N LEU A 482 -9.71 -17.31 -12.52
CA LEU A 482 -9.18 -16.16 -13.27
C LEU A 482 -10.09 -14.94 -13.11
N GLY A 483 -11.39 -15.11 -13.39
CA GLY A 483 -12.35 -14.00 -13.36
C GLY A 483 -12.74 -13.55 -11.96
N MET A 484 -12.85 -14.48 -11.00
CA MET A 484 -13.36 -14.18 -9.66
C MET A 484 -12.26 -13.82 -8.64
N VAL A 485 -11.01 -14.24 -8.89
CA VAL A 485 -9.92 -14.04 -7.92
C VAL A 485 -8.75 -13.29 -8.55
N ALA A 486 -8.16 -13.83 -9.63
CA ALA A 486 -6.89 -13.33 -10.14
C ALA A 486 -7.01 -11.92 -10.76
N LEU A 487 -7.96 -11.66 -11.66
CA LEU A 487 -8.14 -10.33 -12.24
C LEU A 487 -8.61 -9.28 -11.20
N PRO A 488 -9.60 -9.55 -10.33
CA PRO A 488 -9.96 -8.64 -9.25
C PRO A 488 -8.81 -8.32 -8.31
N GLN A 489 -7.95 -9.32 -7.97
CA GLN A 489 -6.77 -9.12 -7.13
C GLN A 489 -5.75 -8.17 -7.81
N VAL A 490 -5.50 -8.32 -9.12
CA VAL A 490 -4.62 -7.40 -9.86
C VAL A 490 -5.20 -5.98 -9.86
N TRP A 491 -6.49 -5.81 -10.14
CA TRP A 491 -7.16 -4.50 -10.07
C TRP A 491 -7.01 -3.87 -8.69
N LEU A 492 -7.34 -4.64 -7.65
CA LEU A 492 -7.35 -4.12 -6.28
C LEU A 492 -5.94 -3.76 -5.79
N PHE A 493 -4.98 -4.70 -5.88
CA PHE A 493 -3.68 -4.54 -5.21
C PHE A 493 -2.60 -3.90 -6.08
N GLN A 494 -2.61 -4.14 -7.39
CA GLN A 494 -1.60 -3.55 -8.27
C GLN A 494 -1.99 -2.14 -8.75
N ILE A 495 -3.29 -1.82 -8.86
CA ILE A 495 -3.76 -0.53 -9.34
C ILE A 495 -4.34 0.31 -8.19
N VAL A 496 -5.53 -0.06 -7.67
CA VAL A 496 -6.25 0.77 -6.68
C VAL A 496 -5.40 1.00 -5.43
N PHE A 497 -4.84 -0.06 -4.87
CA PHE A 497 -4.04 0.01 -3.66
C PHE A 497 -2.76 0.84 -3.84
N SER A 498 -2.12 0.70 -5.01
CA SER A 498 -0.91 1.47 -5.34
C SER A 498 -1.18 2.97 -5.54
N VAL A 499 -2.40 3.34 -5.99
CA VAL A 499 -2.83 4.75 -6.10
C VAL A 499 -3.18 5.34 -4.73
N VAL A 500 -3.76 4.54 -3.84
CA VAL A 500 -4.19 4.97 -2.48
C VAL A 500 -3.03 4.96 -1.48
N SER A 501 -2.06 4.06 -1.64
CA SER A 501 -0.94 3.88 -0.69
C SER A 501 -0.14 5.15 -0.37
N PRO A 502 0.12 6.08 -1.32
CA PRO A 502 0.78 7.36 -0.98
C PRO A 502 0.03 8.17 0.07
N LEU A 503 -1.30 8.15 0.05
CA LEU A 503 -2.11 8.84 1.06
C LEU A 503 -1.94 8.23 2.44
N VAL A 504 -1.82 6.89 2.49
CA VAL A 504 -1.58 6.16 3.74
C VAL A 504 -0.21 6.50 4.33
N ASP A 505 0.83 6.54 3.50
CA ASP A 505 2.18 6.92 3.93
C ASP A 505 2.22 8.40 4.39
N LEU A 506 1.54 9.31 3.68
CA LEU A 506 1.41 10.72 4.08
C LEU A 506 0.67 10.89 5.41
N LEU A 507 -0.37 10.11 5.65
CA LEU A 507 -1.08 10.12 6.93
C LEU A 507 -0.19 9.65 8.08
N LEU A 508 0.65 8.64 7.87
CA LEU A 508 1.61 8.20 8.86
C LEU A 508 2.63 9.31 9.17
N VAL A 509 3.18 9.96 8.15
CA VAL A 509 4.10 11.09 8.32
C VAL A 509 3.41 12.24 9.06
N TRP A 510 2.19 12.58 8.67
CA TRP A 510 1.38 13.61 9.35
C TRP A 510 1.15 13.26 10.82
N GLN A 511 0.81 12.00 11.12
CA GLN A 511 0.61 11.54 12.49
C GLN A 511 1.89 11.67 13.33
N ILE A 512 3.05 11.36 12.78
CA ILE A 512 4.34 11.51 13.46
C ILE A 512 4.62 13.00 13.72
N ILE A 513 4.43 13.86 12.71
CA ILE A 513 4.66 15.30 12.83
C ILE A 513 3.70 15.92 13.85
N SER A 514 2.41 15.64 13.74
CA SER A 514 1.38 16.18 14.66
C SER A 514 1.63 15.74 16.10
N THR A 515 2.01 14.47 16.29
CA THR A 515 2.39 13.96 17.62
C THR A 515 3.66 14.63 18.16
N GLY A 516 4.64 14.91 17.29
CA GLY A 516 5.84 15.66 17.67
C GLY A 516 5.52 17.10 18.07
N ILE A 517 4.63 17.77 17.35
CA ILE A 517 4.16 19.11 17.70
C ILE A 517 3.42 19.07 19.04
N ASP A 518 2.54 18.12 19.22
CA ASP A 518 1.77 17.91 20.45
C ASP A 518 2.70 17.69 21.65
N TYR A 519 3.73 16.83 21.51
CA TYR A 519 4.75 16.62 22.53
C TYR A 519 5.51 17.89 22.91
N LEU A 520 5.88 18.71 21.93
CA LEU A 520 6.60 19.97 22.16
C LEU A 520 5.72 21.03 22.85
N GLN A 521 4.42 21.06 22.52
CA GLN A 521 3.46 22.00 23.08
C GLN A 521 3.03 21.65 24.52
N HIS A 522 2.96 20.36 24.85
CA HIS A 522 2.36 19.89 26.10
C HIS A 522 3.38 19.53 27.21
N ARG A 523 4.67 19.81 27.04
CA ARG A 523 5.75 19.73 28.06
C ARG A 523 5.60 18.60 29.12
N GLY A 524 5.30 17.36 28.66
CA GLY A 524 5.24 16.19 29.56
C GLY A 524 3.82 15.68 29.89
N GLN A 525 2.76 16.34 29.47
CA GLN A 525 1.38 15.81 29.53
C GLN A 525 0.96 15.09 28.24
N PHE A 526 1.95 14.58 27.53
CA PHE A 526 1.79 13.89 26.26
C PHE A 526 1.11 12.53 26.42
N ASP A 527 0.02 12.29 25.65
CA ASP A 527 -0.64 10.99 25.60
C ASP A 527 -0.11 10.17 24.40
N PRO A 528 0.76 9.17 24.64
CA PRO A 528 1.35 8.38 23.58
C PRO A 528 0.41 7.31 23.01
N ASP A 529 -0.80 7.11 23.55
CA ASP A 529 -1.68 5.98 23.21
C ASP A 529 -2.00 5.88 21.72
N ASN A 530 -2.21 7.01 21.04
CA ASN A 530 -2.47 7.02 19.60
C ASN A 530 -1.23 6.63 18.79
N LEU A 531 -0.05 7.14 19.17
CA LEU A 531 1.22 6.80 18.51
C LEU A 531 1.57 5.33 18.73
N ILE A 532 1.42 4.83 19.97
CA ILE A 532 1.63 3.43 20.32
C ILE A 532 0.71 2.53 19.50
N ARG A 533 -0.57 2.87 19.38
CA ARG A 533 -1.55 2.11 18.59
C ARG A 533 -1.16 2.04 17.12
N VAL A 534 -0.84 3.17 16.50
CA VAL A 534 -0.36 3.22 15.10
C VAL A 534 0.94 2.45 14.95
N GLY A 535 1.86 2.59 15.89
CA GLY A 535 3.13 1.85 15.92
C GLY A 535 2.93 0.33 16.01
N ILE A 536 2.00 -0.15 16.84
CA ILE A 536 1.66 -1.57 16.95
C ILE A 536 1.10 -2.10 15.62
N PHE A 537 0.15 -1.41 15.00
CA PHE A 537 -0.39 -1.84 13.70
C PHE A 537 0.70 -1.91 12.63
N TYR A 538 1.59 -0.93 12.59
CA TYR A 538 2.70 -0.92 11.65
C TYR A 538 3.70 -2.05 11.94
N ALA A 539 4.03 -2.31 13.21
CA ALA A 539 4.89 -3.40 13.62
C ALA A 539 4.32 -4.78 13.26
N VAL A 540 3.02 -4.99 13.48
CA VAL A 540 2.31 -6.22 13.07
C VAL A 540 2.37 -6.40 11.56
N PHE A 541 2.10 -5.36 10.80
CA PHE A 541 2.21 -5.41 9.35
C PHE A 541 3.63 -5.75 8.89
N MET A 542 4.67 -5.13 9.49
CA MET A 542 6.07 -5.42 9.20
C MET A 542 6.45 -6.86 9.54
N ALA A 543 5.95 -7.39 10.66
CA ALA A 543 6.20 -8.77 11.06
C ALA A 543 5.58 -9.77 10.07
N VAL A 544 4.35 -9.52 9.62
CA VAL A 544 3.68 -10.36 8.60
C VAL A 544 4.41 -10.30 7.26
N ASP A 545 4.86 -9.11 6.84
CA ASP A 545 5.63 -8.94 5.61
C ASP A 545 6.97 -9.68 5.67
N LEU A 546 7.69 -9.57 6.79
CA LEU A 546 8.93 -10.31 7.00
C LEU A 546 8.67 -11.83 7.01
N ALA A 547 7.62 -12.29 7.68
CA ALA A 547 7.27 -13.71 7.70
C ALA A 547 6.93 -14.23 6.29
N ALA A 548 6.19 -13.46 5.48
CA ALA A 548 5.91 -13.79 4.09
C ALA A 548 7.20 -13.81 3.23
N ALA A 549 8.12 -12.87 3.45
CA ALA A 549 9.42 -12.85 2.77
C ALA A 549 10.28 -14.06 3.16
N VAL A 550 10.39 -14.39 4.45
CA VAL A 550 11.09 -15.60 4.93
C VAL A 550 10.51 -16.85 4.30
N LEU A 551 9.17 -16.96 4.26
CA LEU A 551 8.50 -18.09 3.62
C LEU A 551 8.80 -18.15 2.11
N ALA A 552 8.80 -17.02 1.41
CA ALA A 552 9.15 -16.96 -0.02
C ALA A 552 10.59 -17.45 -0.26
N PHE A 553 11.56 -16.99 0.56
CA PHE A 553 12.94 -17.44 0.48
C PHE A 553 13.09 -18.95 0.78
N ALA A 554 12.37 -19.48 1.75
CA ALA A 554 12.38 -20.90 2.08
C ALA A 554 11.85 -21.77 0.93
N MET A 555 11.00 -21.23 0.07
CA MET A 555 10.48 -21.91 -1.12
C MET A 555 11.35 -21.75 -2.37
N GLU A 556 12.35 -20.86 -2.33
CA GLU A 556 13.26 -20.62 -3.45
C GLU A 556 14.57 -21.40 -3.33
N LYS A 557 15.05 -21.91 -4.47
CA LYS A 557 16.37 -22.53 -4.59
C LYS A 557 17.40 -21.48 -5.04
N LYS A 558 18.66 -21.64 -4.59
CA LYS A 558 19.81 -20.82 -5.04
C LYS A 558 19.70 -19.32 -4.71
N GLU A 559 18.98 -18.96 -3.60
CA GLU A 559 18.83 -17.57 -3.18
C GLU A 559 19.69 -17.23 -1.95
N GLN A 560 20.19 -16.00 -1.91
CA GLN A 560 21.00 -15.49 -0.81
C GLN A 560 20.11 -14.87 0.26
N TRP A 561 20.06 -15.48 1.45
CA TRP A 561 19.26 -15.00 2.58
C TRP A 561 19.65 -13.62 3.09
N SER A 562 20.90 -13.18 2.83
CA SER A 562 21.37 -11.83 3.15
C SER A 562 20.55 -10.71 2.49
N LEU A 563 19.84 -11.00 1.38
CA LEU A 563 18.95 -10.03 0.74
C LEU A 563 17.80 -9.59 1.66
N LEU A 564 17.39 -10.40 2.65
CA LEU A 564 16.32 -10.04 3.59
C LEU A 564 16.64 -8.79 4.42
N TRP A 565 17.91 -8.47 4.65
CA TRP A 565 18.30 -7.24 5.35
C TRP A 565 17.87 -5.97 4.61
N TRP A 566 17.72 -6.05 3.30
CA TRP A 566 17.30 -4.92 2.47
C TRP A 566 15.79 -4.73 2.41
N LEU A 567 14.99 -5.64 2.99
CA LEU A 567 13.52 -5.58 2.99
C LEU A 567 12.99 -4.30 3.66
N VAL A 568 13.59 -3.93 4.79
CA VAL A 568 13.19 -2.71 5.53
C VAL A 568 13.48 -1.46 4.70
N LEU A 569 14.68 -1.37 4.10
CA LEU A 569 15.07 -0.21 3.29
C LEU A 569 14.29 -0.12 1.97
N GLN A 570 13.86 -1.25 1.43
CA GLN A 570 13.02 -1.28 0.22
C GLN A 570 11.72 -0.47 0.40
N ARG A 571 11.20 -0.39 1.62
CA ARG A 571 9.98 0.38 1.92
C ARG A 571 10.15 1.89 1.82
N PHE A 572 11.36 2.41 2.07
CA PHE A 572 11.61 3.85 2.14
C PHE A 572 12.15 4.47 0.84
N GLY A 573 12.28 3.71 -0.24
CA GLY A 573 12.76 4.23 -1.52
C GLY A 573 12.09 3.55 -2.70
N TYR A 574 12.16 2.22 -2.74
CA TYR A 574 11.63 1.44 -3.84
C TYR A 574 10.10 1.53 -3.95
N ARG A 575 9.42 1.46 -2.83
CA ARG A 575 7.95 1.52 -2.77
C ARG A 575 7.41 2.86 -3.25
N GLN A 576 8.04 3.98 -2.87
CA GLN A 576 7.64 5.32 -3.33
C GLN A 576 7.83 5.48 -4.84
N LEU A 577 8.91 4.90 -5.39
CA LEU A 577 9.08 4.84 -6.83
C LEU A 577 7.94 4.07 -7.52
N MET A 578 7.51 2.94 -6.95
CA MET A 578 6.39 2.17 -7.50
C MET A 578 5.09 2.97 -7.49
N TYR A 579 4.81 3.71 -6.41
CA TYR A 579 3.65 4.60 -6.36
C TYR A 579 3.69 5.65 -7.47
N TYR A 580 4.81 6.34 -7.61
CA TYR A 580 5.01 7.31 -8.69
C TYR A 580 4.75 6.68 -10.07
N VAL A 581 5.28 5.49 -10.30
CA VAL A 581 5.12 4.77 -11.56
C VAL A 581 3.66 4.44 -11.83
N VAL A 582 2.92 3.91 -10.85
CA VAL A 582 1.51 3.52 -11.05
C VAL A 582 0.64 4.77 -11.23
N VAL A 583 0.80 5.80 -10.41
CA VAL A 583 0.05 7.07 -10.55
C VAL A 583 0.30 7.69 -11.93
N ARG A 584 1.55 7.71 -12.39
CA ARG A 584 1.91 8.17 -13.73
C ARG A 584 1.28 7.31 -14.82
N SER A 585 1.25 6.00 -14.66
CA SER A 585 0.64 5.07 -15.62
C SER A 585 -0.87 5.29 -15.74
N VAL A 586 -1.57 5.43 -14.61
CA VAL A 586 -3.00 5.74 -14.57
C VAL A 586 -3.28 7.11 -15.19
N SER A 587 -2.51 8.15 -14.82
CA SER A 587 -2.65 9.49 -15.40
C SER A 587 -2.43 9.48 -16.92
N THR A 588 -1.46 8.70 -17.40
CA THR A 588 -1.20 8.56 -18.84
C THR A 588 -2.35 7.84 -19.54
N ALA A 589 -2.86 6.77 -18.96
CA ALA A 589 -4.01 6.03 -19.49
C ALA A 589 -5.27 6.91 -19.59
N LEU A 590 -5.53 7.74 -18.61
CA LEU A 590 -6.67 8.68 -18.62
C LEU A 590 -6.55 9.78 -19.68
N ARG A 591 -5.32 10.16 -20.07
CA ARG A 591 -5.07 11.16 -21.12
C ARG A 591 -5.12 10.60 -22.53
N GLY A 592 -5.12 9.26 -22.69
CA GLY A 592 -5.26 8.57 -23.97
C GLY A 592 -4.05 8.55 -24.92
N PRO A 593 -2.79 8.89 -24.54
CA PRO A 593 -1.68 8.83 -25.49
C PRO A 593 -1.26 7.38 -25.77
N ALA A 594 -0.90 7.10 -27.04
CA ALA A 594 -0.21 5.86 -27.39
C ALA A 594 1.21 5.88 -26.82
N VAL A 595 1.56 4.89 -26.01
CA VAL A 595 2.89 4.72 -25.43
C VAL A 595 3.63 3.62 -26.18
N GLY A 596 4.77 3.96 -26.78
CA GLY A 596 5.63 3.01 -27.50
C GLY A 596 6.66 2.31 -26.61
N TRP A 597 7.28 1.24 -27.15
CA TRP A 597 8.42 0.55 -26.54
C TRP A 597 9.64 1.49 -26.46
N GLY A 598 10.08 1.81 -25.24
CA GLY A 598 11.32 2.60 -25.05
C GLY A 598 12.58 1.73 -25.08
N ARG A 599 13.74 2.32 -25.42
CA ARG A 599 15.04 1.64 -25.40
C ARG A 599 15.50 1.34 -23.96
N GLN A 600 16.01 0.12 -23.74
CA GLN A 600 16.69 -0.27 -22.50
C GLN A 600 18.12 -0.68 -22.86
N GLU A 601 19.12 -0.04 -22.26
CA GLU A 601 20.53 -0.43 -22.44
C GLU A 601 20.82 -1.71 -21.66
N ARG A 602 21.53 -2.66 -22.31
CA ARG A 602 22.01 -3.90 -21.70
C ARG A 602 23.52 -3.79 -21.47
N LYS A 603 23.97 -4.25 -20.30
CA LYS A 603 25.36 -4.15 -19.87
C LYS A 603 26.08 -5.50 -19.79
N ALA A 604 25.37 -6.59 -20.05
CA ALA A 604 25.88 -7.97 -19.96
C ALA A 604 26.46 -8.32 -18.59
N THR A 605 25.79 -7.90 -17.51
CA THR A 605 26.25 -8.05 -16.13
C THR A 605 25.69 -9.28 -15.42
N VAL A 606 25.03 -10.20 -16.14
CA VAL A 606 24.50 -11.44 -15.58
C VAL A 606 25.63 -12.45 -15.39
N ASN A 607 25.90 -12.82 -14.13
CA ASN A 607 26.79 -13.90 -13.74
C ASN A 607 25.95 -15.08 -13.26
N ALA A 608 25.43 -15.90 -14.18
CA ALA A 608 24.96 -17.24 -13.84
C ALA A 608 26.17 -18.09 -13.44
N ALA A 609 26.17 -18.63 -12.22
CA ALA A 609 27.24 -19.49 -11.76
C ALA A 609 27.50 -20.61 -12.81
N GLU A 610 28.73 -20.73 -13.30
CA GLU A 610 29.16 -21.89 -14.09
C GLU A 610 29.06 -23.11 -13.17
N GLU A 611 28.11 -24.00 -13.42
CA GLU A 611 28.19 -25.35 -12.85
C GLU A 611 29.48 -25.99 -13.41
N ALA A 612 30.34 -26.43 -12.50
CA ALA A 612 31.53 -27.21 -12.89
C ALA A 612 31.09 -28.35 -13.82
N PRO A 613 31.85 -28.63 -14.88
CA PRO A 613 31.54 -29.76 -15.76
C PRO A 613 31.47 -31.05 -14.92
N PRO A 614 30.58 -31.99 -15.25
CA PRO A 614 30.52 -33.27 -14.55
C PRO A 614 31.89 -33.94 -14.60
N PRO A 615 32.34 -34.62 -13.54
CA PRO A 615 33.58 -35.38 -13.58
C PRO A 615 33.51 -36.40 -14.72
N ARG A 616 34.58 -36.51 -15.49
CA ARG A 616 34.74 -37.39 -16.64
C ARG A 616 34.60 -38.85 -16.25
#